data_ac4ec4f38521c4b59e60953eededf3d3
#
_entry.id   ac4ec4f38521c4b59e60953eededf3d3
#
_cell.length_a   1.000
_cell.length_b   1.000
_cell.length_c   1.000
_cell.angle_alpha   90.00
_cell.angle_beta   90.00
_cell.angle_gamma   90.00
#
_symmetry.space_group_name_H-M   'P 1'
#
loop_
_entity.id
_entity.type
_entity.pdbx_description
1 polymer ?
#
loop_
_entity_poly.entity_id
_entity_poly.type
_entity_poly.pdbx_seq_one_letter_code
_entity_poly.pdbx_strand_id
1 'polypeptide(L)'
;MNTPHSLATHSAFVAAAESPRLLVVSDFDGTLAGFDPDPYAVHAHSGSLQALRELSGLSNTTVGVLSGRHVAGLEKVCPLAPPILLVGSHGAEDRDGATVPLTAKQQNFLDDVGAELEALAAQHPGTYVENKPFQRVFHVAPLAVEDPAAAQEILERARQVAARGFPVTPGKNLVEFSALEITKGTWLQREKQRLQADAVVFLGDDVTDENAFAVLGPDDVGIKVGAGATCAGHRVADIDEVANVLQDLAARRGRYLARA
;
A
#
# COMPACT_ATOMS: atom_id res chain seq x y z
N MET A 1 29.91 3.64 -14.74
CA MET A 1 29.40 3.45 -13.35
C MET A 1 28.80 4.79 -12.97
N ASN A 2 27.48 4.94 -13.11
CA ASN A 2 26.79 6.13 -12.63
C ASN A 2 26.69 6.02 -11.11
N THR A 3 27.36 6.93 -10.40
CA THR A 3 27.10 7.19 -8.98
C THR A 3 25.60 7.45 -8.81
N PRO A 4 24.89 6.79 -7.89
CA PRO A 4 23.50 7.11 -7.63
C PRO A 4 23.47 8.58 -7.19
N HIS A 5 22.86 9.44 -8.00
CA HIS A 5 22.54 10.80 -7.57
C HIS A 5 21.57 10.64 -6.40
N SER A 6 21.98 11.07 -5.23
CA SER A 6 21.12 11.05 -4.05
C SER A 6 19.81 11.75 -4.40
N LEU A 7 18.69 11.09 -4.21
CA LEU A 7 17.35 11.65 -4.42
C LEU A 7 17.19 12.99 -3.67
N ALA A 8 17.86 13.13 -2.53
CA ALA A 8 17.89 14.35 -1.72
C ALA A 8 18.36 15.61 -2.48
N THR A 9 19.08 15.49 -3.61
CA THR A 9 19.53 16.62 -4.45
C THR A 9 18.60 16.87 -5.63
N HIS A 10 17.60 16.01 -5.87
CA HIS A 10 16.69 16.17 -7.00
C HIS A 10 15.73 17.34 -6.75
N SER A 11 15.55 18.21 -7.76
CA SER A 11 14.79 19.47 -7.61
C SER A 11 13.33 19.25 -7.19
N ALA A 12 12.66 18.23 -7.71
CA ALA A 12 11.28 17.90 -7.35
C ALA A 12 11.17 17.46 -5.88
N PHE A 13 12.10 16.63 -5.40
CA PHE A 13 12.13 16.20 -3.99
C PHE A 13 12.39 17.38 -3.04
N VAL A 14 13.28 18.28 -3.43
CA VAL A 14 13.55 19.51 -2.68
C VAL A 14 12.30 20.39 -2.62
N ALA A 15 11.64 20.63 -3.76
CA ALA A 15 10.44 21.44 -3.85
C ALA A 15 9.28 20.86 -3.00
N ALA A 16 9.07 19.54 -3.05
CA ALA A 16 8.07 18.86 -2.22
C ALA A 16 8.37 19.02 -0.72
N ALA A 17 9.63 18.83 -0.31
CA ALA A 17 10.05 19.00 1.09
C ALA A 17 9.86 20.43 1.61
N GLU A 18 9.93 21.43 0.72
CA GLU A 18 9.80 22.86 1.02
C GLU A 18 8.40 23.42 0.68
N SER A 19 7.42 22.56 0.39
CA SER A 19 6.04 22.97 0.12
C SER A 19 5.34 23.49 1.40
N PRO A 20 4.35 24.37 1.30
CA PRO A 20 3.63 24.87 2.48
C PRO A 20 2.97 23.75 3.29
N ARG A 21 2.27 22.81 2.62
CA ARG A 21 1.62 21.64 3.23
C ARG A 21 2.05 20.37 2.53
N LEU A 22 2.68 19.47 3.25
CA LEU A 22 3.24 18.24 2.74
C LEU A 22 2.45 17.01 3.23
N LEU A 23 2.08 16.12 2.31
CA LEU A 23 1.57 14.79 2.61
C LEU A 23 2.63 13.75 2.25
N VAL A 24 3.07 12.97 3.24
CA VAL A 24 4.03 11.87 3.05
C VAL A 24 3.29 10.56 3.26
N VAL A 25 3.25 9.71 2.27
CA VAL A 25 2.57 8.40 2.34
C VAL A 25 3.52 7.30 1.88
N SER A 26 3.59 6.25 2.65
CA SER A 26 4.37 5.06 2.31
C SER A 26 3.48 3.83 2.30
N ASP A 27 3.70 2.92 1.34
CA ASP A 27 3.28 1.54 1.49
C ASP A 27 4.05 0.88 2.64
N PHE A 28 3.63 -0.33 3.05
CA PHE A 28 4.23 -1.05 4.18
C PHE A 28 5.10 -2.23 3.73
N ASP A 29 4.50 -3.26 3.12
CA ASP A 29 5.18 -4.48 2.72
C ASP A 29 6.05 -4.23 1.47
N GLY A 30 7.33 -4.58 1.50
CA GLY A 30 8.28 -4.29 0.42
C GLY A 30 8.80 -2.86 0.41
N THR A 31 8.25 -1.96 1.23
CA THR A 31 8.61 -0.54 1.28
C THR A 31 9.16 -0.13 2.65
N LEU A 32 8.39 -0.26 3.73
CA LEU A 32 8.84 -0.02 5.11
C LEU A 32 9.34 -1.27 5.80
N ALA A 33 8.87 -2.44 5.37
CA ALA A 33 9.23 -3.75 5.89
C ALA A 33 9.59 -4.70 4.75
N GLY A 34 10.52 -5.62 4.99
CA GLY A 34 10.77 -6.73 4.07
C GLY A 34 9.63 -7.76 4.07
N PHE A 35 9.76 -8.77 3.20
CA PHE A 35 8.81 -9.87 3.15
C PHE A 35 9.22 -11.00 4.10
N ASP A 36 8.23 -11.62 4.74
CA ASP A 36 8.40 -12.83 5.54
C ASP A 36 7.28 -13.83 5.16
N PRO A 37 7.54 -15.15 5.17
CA PRO A 37 6.49 -16.17 4.97
C PRO A 37 5.34 -16.07 5.99
N ASP A 38 5.64 -15.69 7.24
CA ASP A 38 4.61 -15.30 8.21
C ASP A 38 4.32 -13.81 8.08
N PRO A 39 3.12 -13.41 7.62
CA PRO A 39 2.79 -12.00 7.42
C PRO A 39 2.79 -11.18 8.72
N TYR A 40 2.84 -11.82 9.89
CA TYR A 40 2.92 -11.14 11.17
C TYR A 40 4.31 -11.17 11.82
N ALA A 41 5.30 -11.85 11.20
CA ALA A 41 6.69 -11.86 11.61
C ALA A 41 7.52 -10.74 10.93
N VAL A 42 6.93 -9.96 10.03
CA VAL A 42 7.62 -8.85 9.36
C VAL A 42 7.97 -7.74 10.35
N HIS A 43 9.14 -7.15 10.14
CA HIS A 43 9.62 -6.04 10.94
C HIS A 43 9.88 -4.81 10.06
N ALA A 44 9.21 -3.70 10.41
CA ALA A 44 9.46 -2.44 9.73
C ALA A 44 10.86 -1.90 10.06
N HIS A 45 11.51 -1.31 9.07
CA HIS A 45 12.85 -0.73 9.22
C HIS A 45 12.84 0.40 10.26
N SER A 46 13.66 0.27 11.30
CA SER A 46 13.64 1.18 12.47
C SER A 46 13.92 2.64 12.08
N GLY A 47 14.83 2.88 11.12
CA GLY A 47 15.15 4.21 10.61
C GLY A 47 13.97 4.85 9.89
N SER A 48 13.20 4.07 9.11
CA SER A 48 11.98 4.56 8.46
C SER A 48 10.92 4.94 9.47
N LEU A 49 10.69 4.09 10.48
CA LEU A 49 9.73 4.37 11.55
C LEU A 49 10.10 5.64 12.33
N GLN A 50 11.39 5.84 12.60
CA GLN A 50 11.88 7.04 13.26
C GLN A 50 11.64 8.28 12.40
N ALA A 51 12.02 8.26 11.14
CA ALA A 51 11.83 9.38 10.22
C ALA A 51 10.36 9.75 10.03
N LEU A 52 9.45 8.76 9.94
CA LEU A 52 8.01 9.01 9.86
C LEU A 52 7.47 9.68 11.14
N ARG A 53 7.96 9.30 12.34
CA ARG A 53 7.62 9.97 13.59
C ARG A 53 8.14 11.42 13.62
N GLU A 54 9.38 11.63 13.20
CA GLU A 54 9.96 12.98 13.09
C GLU A 54 9.14 13.86 12.14
N LEU A 55 8.83 13.37 10.93
CA LEU A 55 7.98 14.06 9.96
C LEU A 55 6.60 14.40 10.53
N SER A 56 5.97 13.47 11.23
CA SER A 56 4.62 13.67 11.80
C SER A 56 4.59 14.70 12.93
N GLY A 57 5.74 15.00 13.54
CA GLY A 57 5.90 16.06 14.54
C GLY A 57 6.13 17.46 13.93
N LEU A 58 6.35 17.55 12.62
CA LEU A 58 6.60 18.82 11.94
C LEU A 58 5.28 19.50 11.53
N SER A 59 5.20 20.81 11.71
CA SER A 59 4.00 21.58 11.34
C SER A 59 3.69 21.44 9.84
N ASN A 60 2.40 21.49 9.49
CA ASN A 60 1.91 21.38 8.11
C ASN A 60 2.45 20.15 7.36
N THR A 61 2.68 19.04 8.09
CA THR A 61 3.17 17.78 7.54
C THR A 61 2.26 16.64 8.03
N THR A 62 1.57 16.01 7.11
CA THR A 62 0.77 14.81 7.40
C THR A 62 1.51 13.57 6.92
N VAL A 63 1.52 12.53 7.75
CA VAL A 63 2.17 11.26 7.45
C VAL A 63 1.15 10.14 7.48
N GLY A 64 1.21 9.24 6.50
CA GLY A 64 0.37 8.06 6.43
C GLY A 64 1.12 6.80 5.97
N VAL A 65 0.64 5.64 6.43
CA VAL A 65 1.00 4.32 5.90
C VAL A 65 -0.25 3.74 5.26
N LEU A 66 -0.15 3.41 3.96
CA LEU A 66 -1.26 2.96 3.12
C LEU A 66 -0.98 1.56 2.57
N SER A 67 -1.61 0.56 3.14
CA SER A 67 -1.31 -0.86 2.89
C SER A 67 -2.49 -1.63 2.28
N GLY A 68 -2.18 -2.73 1.60
CA GLY A 68 -3.16 -3.74 1.22
C GLY A 68 -3.63 -4.62 2.40
N ARG A 69 -2.91 -4.59 3.53
CA ARG A 69 -3.36 -5.24 4.76
C ARG A 69 -4.62 -4.57 5.30
N HIS A 70 -5.52 -5.33 5.95
CA HIS A 70 -6.56 -4.71 6.76
C HIS A 70 -5.93 -4.00 7.99
N VAL A 71 -6.57 -2.95 8.51
CA VAL A 71 -5.97 -2.09 9.56
C VAL A 71 -5.56 -2.88 10.79
N ALA A 72 -6.41 -3.78 11.29
CA ALA A 72 -6.08 -4.59 12.47
C ALA A 72 -4.87 -5.52 12.26
N GLY A 73 -4.58 -5.92 11.00
CA GLY A 73 -3.37 -6.65 10.65
C GLY A 73 -2.14 -5.75 10.54
N LEU A 74 -2.32 -4.55 9.98
CA LEU A 74 -1.27 -3.55 9.87
C LEU A 74 -0.81 -3.07 11.26
N GLU A 75 -1.72 -2.84 12.18
CA GLU A 75 -1.41 -2.39 13.55
C GLU A 75 -0.55 -3.38 14.33
N LYS A 76 -0.63 -4.68 14.02
CA LYS A 76 0.20 -5.71 14.68
C LYS A 76 1.68 -5.59 14.32
N VAL A 77 1.99 -5.09 13.12
CA VAL A 77 3.36 -5.08 12.57
C VAL A 77 3.92 -3.67 12.35
N CYS A 78 3.07 -2.65 12.37
CA CYS A 78 3.43 -1.25 12.18
C CYS A 78 3.21 -0.45 13.48
N PRO A 79 4.24 -0.29 14.34
CA PRO A 79 4.10 0.34 15.66
C PRO A 79 4.12 1.88 15.58
N LEU A 80 3.32 2.44 14.68
CA LEU A 80 3.12 3.88 14.53
C LEU A 80 1.78 4.29 15.15
N ALA A 81 1.81 5.36 15.95
CA ALA A 81 0.65 5.89 16.64
C ALA A 81 0.13 7.20 15.99
N PRO A 82 -1.09 7.64 16.29
CA PRO A 82 -1.53 8.98 15.91
C PRO A 82 -0.51 10.07 16.32
N PRO A 83 -0.35 11.12 15.51
CA PRO A 83 -1.20 11.53 14.38
C PRO A 83 -0.90 10.84 13.04
N ILE A 84 -0.01 9.83 12.99
CA ILE A 84 0.27 9.10 11.77
C ILE A 84 -0.95 8.27 11.37
N LEU A 85 -1.40 8.46 10.13
CA LEU A 85 -2.53 7.73 9.57
C LEU A 85 -2.10 6.28 9.27
N LEU A 86 -2.83 5.30 9.79
CA LEU A 86 -2.74 3.91 9.32
C LEU A 86 -3.99 3.59 8.52
N VAL A 87 -3.79 3.21 7.28
CA VAL A 87 -4.84 3.00 6.30
C VAL A 87 -4.66 1.63 5.68
N GLY A 88 -5.69 0.82 5.79
CA GLY A 88 -5.72 -0.56 5.31
C GLY A 88 -6.59 -0.75 4.08
N SER A 89 -6.59 -1.99 3.57
CA SER A 89 -7.43 -2.42 2.46
C SER A 89 -7.39 -1.45 1.27
N HIS A 90 -6.16 -1.01 0.91
CA HIS A 90 -5.89 -0.05 -0.18
C HIS A 90 -6.59 1.30 -0.03
N GLY A 91 -7.02 1.69 1.17
CA GLY A 91 -7.70 2.97 1.43
C GLY A 91 -9.17 2.83 1.84
N ALA A 92 -9.67 1.60 1.99
CA ALA A 92 -11.06 1.34 2.34
C ALA A 92 -11.36 1.46 3.84
N GLU A 93 -10.33 1.38 4.68
CA GLU A 93 -10.46 1.48 6.15
C GLU A 93 -9.28 2.23 6.77
N ASP A 94 -9.53 2.85 7.91
CA ASP A 94 -8.54 3.45 8.79
C ASP A 94 -8.79 3.00 10.25
N ARG A 95 -8.08 3.59 11.20
CA ARG A 95 -8.26 3.25 12.63
C ARG A 95 -9.65 3.50 13.18
N ASP A 96 -10.40 4.41 12.58
CA ASP A 96 -11.75 4.76 13.01
C ASP A 96 -12.81 3.83 12.39
N GLY A 97 -12.39 2.94 11.48
CA GLY A 97 -13.20 1.94 10.82
C GLY A 97 -13.27 2.08 9.30
N ALA A 98 -14.41 1.69 8.72
CA ALA A 98 -14.61 1.78 7.28
C ALA A 98 -14.66 3.24 6.81
N THR A 99 -13.79 3.62 5.88
CA THR A 99 -13.82 4.95 5.27
C THR A 99 -15.04 5.14 4.35
N VAL A 100 -15.60 4.01 3.89
CA VAL A 100 -16.82 3.94 3.10
C VAL A 100 -17.67 2.75 3.56
N PRO A 101 -18.92 2.94 4.01
CA PRO A 101 -19.79 1.83 4.39
C PRO A 101 -20.19 1.01 3.16
N LEU A 102 -20.27 -0.32 3.33
CA LEU A 102 -20.78 -1.20 2.27
C LEU A 102 -22.30 -1.03 2.12
N THR A 103 -22.75 -0.99 0.88
CA THR A 103 -24.16 -1.14 0.52
C THR A 103 -24.59 -2.60 0.64
N ALA A 104 -25.90 -2.86 0.76
CA ALA A 104 -26.42 -4.23 0.78
C ALA A 104 -26.00 -5.04 -0.47
N LYS A 105 -25.94 -4.40 -1.66
CA LYS A 105 -25.47 -5.05 -2.89
C LYS A 105 -24.02 -5.51 -2.79
N GLN A 106 -23.15 -4.70 -2.20
CA GLN A 106 -21.74 -5.00 -1.99
C GLN A 106 -21.55 -6.11 -0.95
N GLN A 107 -22.32 -6.07 0.14
CA GLN A 107 -22.28 -7.12 1.15
C GLN A 107 -22.74 -8.47 0.57
N ASN A 108 -23.87 -8.50 -0.14
CA ASN A 108 -24.35 -9.72 -0.79
C ASN A 108 -23.34 -10.27 -1.81
N PHE A 109 -22.66 -9.41 -2.54
CA PHE A 109 -21.58 -9.83 -3.45
C PHE A 109 -20.46 -10.55 -2.69
N LEU A 110 -19.98 -10.00 -1.57
CA LEU A 110 -18.92 -10.62 -0.76
C LEU A 110 -19.38 -11.97 -0.18
N ASP A 111 -20.62 -12.06 0.26
CA ASP A 111 -21.18 -13.28 0.84
C ASP A 111 -21.29 -14.39 -0.21
N ASP A 112 -21.81 -14.06 -1.39
CA ASP A 112 -21.98 -14.99 -2.50
C ASP A 112 -20.63 -15.49 -3.05
N VAL A 113 -19.70 -14.57 -3.33
CA VAL A 113 -18.34 -14.92 -3.81
C VAL A 113 -17.58 -15.70 -2.76
N GLY A 114 -17.69 -15.30 -1.49
CA GLY A 114 -17.08 -16.04 -0.38
C GLY A 114 -17.54 -17.50 -0.35
N ALA A 115 -18.85 -17.74 -0.42
CA ALA A 115 -19.40 -19.09 -0.41
C ALA A 115 -18.93 -19.92 -1.64
N GLU A 116 -18.87 -19.33 -2.83
CA GLU A 116 -18.39 -20.01 -4.05
C GLU A 116 -16.90 -20.37 -3.92
N LEU A 117 -16.06 -19.47 -3.43
CA LEU A 117 -14.62 -19.69 -3.23
C LEU A 117 -14.33 -20.69 -2.11
N GLU A 118 -15.07 -20.66 -1.01
CA GLU A 118 -14.96 -21.63 0.09
C GLU A 118 -15.35 -23.03 -0.36
N ALA A 119 -16.41 -23.16 -1.18
CA ALA A 119 -16.78 -24.42 -1.78
C ALA A 119 -15.69 -24.97 -2.73
N LEU A 120 -14.98 -24.11 -3.44
CA LEU A 120 -13.85 -24.49 -4.28
C LEU A 120 -12.65 -24.93 -3.41
N ALA A 121 -12.32 -24.16 -2.35
CA ALA A 121 -11.22 -24.46 -1.43
C ALA A 121 -11.42 -25.82 -0.74
N ALA A 122 -12.64 -26.13 -0.32
CA ALA A 122 -12.97 -27.40 0.35
C ALA A 122 -12.67 -28.65 -0.52
N GLN A 123 -12.62 -28.50 -1.85
CA GLN A 123 -12.31 -29.58 -2.79
C GLN A 123 -10.82 -29.70 -3.09
N HIS A 124 -10.01 -28.72 -2.72
CA HIS A 124 -8.60 -28.62 -3.12
C HIS A 124 -7.70 -28.29 -1.93
N PRO A 125 -7.16 -29.32 -1.22
CA PRO A 125 -6.19 -29.12 -0.14
C PRO A 125 -5.01 -28.24 -0.58
N GLY A 126 -4.53 -27.38 0.31
CA GLY A 126 -3.47 -26.41 -0.02
C GLY A 126 -3.99 -25.10 -0.63
N THR A 127 -5.32 -24.93 -0.71
CA THR A 127 -5.97 -23.65 -1.04
C THR A 127 -6.82 -23.17 0.13
N TYR A 128 -7.05 -21.85 0.21
CA TYR A 128 -7.90 -21.26 1.25
C TYR A 128 -8.45 -19.90 0.82
N VAL A 129 -9.50 -19.45 1.53
CA VAL A 129 -10.08 -18.12 1.35
C VAL A 129 -9.71 -17.24 2.53
N GLU A 130 -9.16 -16.05 2.24
CA GLU A 130 -8.99 -14.99 3.21
C GLU A 130 -10.19 -14.03 3.11
N ASN A 131 -10.95 -13.94 4.20
CA ASN A 131 -12.08 -13.05 4.31
C ASN A 131 -11.63 -11.71 4.92
N LYS A 132 -11.51 -10.68 4.07
CA LYS A 132 -11.23 -9.30 4.50
C LYS A 132 -12.55 -8.50 4.57
N PRO A 133 -12.59 -7.35 5.27
CA PRO A 133 -13.81 -6.55 5.39
C PRO A 133 -14.47 -6.17 4.06
N PHE A 134 -13.67 -5.91 3.02
CA PHE A 134 -14.15 -5.45 1.71
C PHE A 134 -13.79 -6.38 0.56
N GLN A 135 -13.17 -7.52 0.85
CA GLN A 135 -12.59 -8.41 -0.16
C GLN A 135 -12.73 -9.87 0.22
N ARG A 136 -12.69 -10.74 -0.81
CA ARG A 136 -12.48 -12.18 -0.68
C ARG A 136 -11.28 -12.56 -1.51
N VAL A 137 -10.26 -13.15 -0.89
CA VAL A 137 -9.01 -13.51 -1.56
C VAL A 137 -8.87 -15.02 -1.57
N PHE A 138 -8.78 -15.61 -2.75
CA PHE A 138 -8.53 -17.03 -2.91
C PHE A 138 -7.04 -17.27 -3.12
N HIS A 139 -6.44 -18.06 -2.25
CA HIS A 139 -5.01 -18.36 -2.25
C HIS A 139 -4.74 -19.80 -2.67
N VAL A 140 -3.73 -19.96 -3.53
CA VAL A 140 -3.20 -21.28 -3.95
C VAL A 140 -1.70 -21.42 -3.62
N ALA A 141 -1.11 -20.52 -2.83
CA ALA A 141 0.32 -20.50 -2.58
C ALA A 141 0.87 -21.80 -1.95
N PRO A 142 0.23 -22.42 -0.94
CA PRO A 142 0.70 -23.69 -0.40
C PRO A 142 0.65 -24.80 -1.45
N LEU A 143 -0.42 -24.91 -2.23
CA LEU A 143 -0.54 -25.89 -3.31
C LEU A 143 0.50 -25.64 -4.41
N ALA A 144 0.82 -24.38 -4.72
CA ALA A 144 1.79 -24.04 -5.75
C ALA A 144 3.23 -24.47 -5.40
N VAL A 145 3.54 -24.72 -4.13
CA VAL A 145 4.81 -25.31 -3.70
C VAL A 145 4.85 -26.81 -3.99
N GLU A 146 3.73 -27.52 -3.84
CA GLU A 146 3.62 -28.96 -4.00
C GLU A 146 3.35 -29.34 -5.46
N ASP A 147 2.38 -28.68 -6.10
CA ASP A 147 1.96 -28.91 -7.48
C ASP A 147 1.62 -27.58 -8.18
N PRO A 148 2.61 -26.94 -8.83
CA PRO A 148 2.41 -25.69 -9.54
C PRO A 148 1.37 -25.75 -10.67
N ALA A 149 1.23 -26.92 -11.33
CA ALA A 149 0.28 -27.09 -12.43
C ALA A 149 -1.16 -27.15 -11.92
N ALA A 150 -1.43 -27.93 -10.89
CA ALA A 150 -2.72 -27.97 -10.22
C ALA A 150 -3.10 -26.61 -9.63
N ALA A 151 -2.15 -25.91 -8.99
CA ALA A 151 -2.39 -24.58 -8.46
C ALA A 151 -2.83 -23.59 -9.54
N GLN A 152 -2.19 -23.61 -10.72
CA GLN A 152 -2.56 -22.76 -11.84
C GLN A 152 -3.96 -23.07 -12.38
N GLU A 153 -4.30 -24.35 -12.53
CA GLU A 153 -5.64 -24.78 -12.98
C GLU A 153 -6.73 -24.30 -12.02
N ILE A 154 -6.52 -24.50 -10.71
CA ILE A 154 -7.50 -24.14 -9.70
C ILE A 154 -7.63 -22.63 -9.59
N LEU A 155 -6.53 -21.89 -9.73
CA LEU A 155 -6.56 -20.42 -9.76
C LEU A 155 -7.36 -19.90 -10.96
N GLU A 156 -7.25 -20.52 -12.13
CA GLU A 156 -8.07 -20.18 -13.28
C GLU A 156 -9.57 -20.47 -13.04
N ARG A 157 -9.89 -21.55 -12.34
CA ARG A 157 -11.29 -21.83 -11.94
C ARG A 157 -11.81 -20.76 -10.97
N ALA A 158 -11.00 -20.36 -10.00
CA ALA A 158 -11.36 -19.28 -9.06
C ALA A 158 -11.60 -17.95 -9.79
N ARG A 159 -10.80 -17.61 -10.81
CA ARG A 159 -10.99 -16.40 -11.64
C ARG A 159 -12.29 -16.38 -12.44
N GLN A 160 -12.88 -17.54 -12.66
CA GLN A 160 -14.17 -17.66 -13.38
C GLN A 160 -15.38 -17.48 -12.47
N VAL A 161 -15.20 -17.39 -11.15
CA VAL A 161 -16.27 -17.01 -10.23
C VAL A 161 -16.85 -15.65 -10.64
N ALA A 162 -18.18 -15.57 -10.67
CA ALA A 162 -18.86 -14.42 -11.25
C ALA A 162 -18.58 -13.11 -10.49
N ALA A 163 -17.86 -12.22 -11.12
CA ALA A 163 -17.51 -10.89 -10.56
C ALA A 163 -18.73 -9.95 -10.44
N ARG A 164 -19.83 -10.21 -11.15
CA ARG A 164 -21.11 -9.45 -11.08
C ARG A 164 -20.92 -7.94 -11.23
N GLY A 165 -19.88 -7.52 -11.96
CA GLY A 165 -19.54 -6.12 -12.19
C GLY A 165 -18.66 -5.48 -11.08
N PHE A 166 -18.17 -6.27 -10.13
CA PHE A 166 -17.22 -5.82 -9.11
C PHE A 166 -15.76 -6.08 -9.54
N PRO A 167 -14.79 -5.34 -9.00
CA PRO A 167 -13.37 -5.50 -9.30
C PRO A 167 -12.84 -6.90 -8.97
N VAL A 168 -12.04 -7.46 -9.88
CA VAL A 168 -11.27 -8.69 -9.67
C VAL A 168 -9.82 -8.42 -10.02
N THR A 169 -8.93 -8.64 -9.07
CA THR A 169 -7.48 -8.39 -9.23
C THR A 169 -6.72 -9.70 -9.16
N PRO A 170 -6.07 -10.13 -10.25
CA PRO A 170 -5.16 -11.27 -10.21
C PRO A 170 -3.85 -10.89 -9.50
N GLY A 171 -3.37 -11.78 -8.64
CA GLY A 171 -2.08 -11.66 -7.98
C GLY A 171 -1.22 -12.90 -8.17
N LYS A 172 -0.03 -12.90 -7.58
CA LYS A 172 0.85 -14.08 -7.58
C LYS A 172 0.26 -15.15 -6.66
N ASN A 173 -0.17 -16.28 -7.23
CA ASN A 173 -0.79 -17.40 -6.52
C ASN A 173 -2.09 -17.03 -5.77
N LEU A 174 -2.79 -15.98 -6.20
CA LEU A 174 -4.08 -15.57 -5.64
C LEU A 174 -4.96 -14.86 -6.67
N VAL A 175 -6.23 -14.73 -6.33
CA VAL A 175 -7.17 -13.80 -6.97
C VAL A 175 -7.99 -13.11 -5.89
N GLU A 176 -8.15 -11.81 -6.02
CA GLU A 176 -8.88 -10.96 -5.09
C GLU A 176 -10.16 -10.42 -5.73
N PHE A 177 -11.29 -10.58 -5.05
CA PHE A 177 -12.58 -10.01 -5.38
C PHE A 177 -12.89 -8.88 -4.41
N SER A 178 -13.09 -7.66 -4.90
CA SER A 178 -13.32 -6.48 -4.07
C SER A 178 -14.74 -5.94 -4.24
N ALA A 179 -15.40 -5.63 -3.13
CA ALA A 179 -16.70 -4.93 -3.14
C ALA A 179 -16.58 -3.43 -3.44
N LEU A 180 -15.37 -2.88 -3.39
CA LEU A 180 -15.10 -1.46 -3.56
C LEU A 180 -14.10 -1.22 -4.69
N GLU A 181 -14.33 -0.17 -5.46
CA GLU A 181 -13.38 0.36 -6.45
C GLU A 181 -12.39 1.36 -5.80
N ILE A 182 -11.93 1.04 -4.58
CA ILE A 182 -10.94 1.86 -3.89
C ILE A 182 -9.56 1.32 -4.20
N THR A 183 -8.68 2.20 -4.64
CA THR A 183 -7.27 1.95 -4.88
C THR A 183 -6.42 2.91 -4.06
N LYS A 184 -5.13 2.60 -3.89
CA LYS A 184 -4.19 3.53 -3.25
C LYS A 184 -4.20 4.91 -3.92
N GLY A 185 -4.39 4.96 -5.24
CA GLY A 185 -4.50 6.21 -6.00
C GLY A 185 -5.75 7.01 -5.65
N THR A 186 -6.93 6.38 -5.62
CA THR A 186 -8.18 7.09 -5.29
C THR A 186 -8.18 7.59 -3.84
N TRP A 187 -7.59 6.83 -2.92
CA TRP A 187 -7.41 7.28 -1.54
C TRP A 187 -6.46 8.48 -1.47
N LEU A 188 -5.31 8.40 -2.14
CA LEU A 188 -4.29 9.44 -2.15
C LEU A 188 -4.82 10.78 -2.70
N GLN A 189 -5.57 10.74 -3.81
CA GLN A 189 -6.20 11.94 -4.37
C GLN A 189 -7.20 12.56 -3.40
N ARG A 190 -8.08 11.75 -2.81
CA ARG A 190 -9.07 12.22 -1.83
C ARG A 190 -8.39 12.85 -0.61
N GLU A 191 -7.34 12.20 -0.10
CA GLU A 191 -6.63 12.68 1.08
C GLU A 191 -5.82 13.95 0.80
N LYS A 192 -5.14 14.04 -0.37
CA LYS A 192 -4.49 15.27 -0.82
C LYS A 192 -5.47 16.44 -0.87
N GLN A 193 -6.66 16.23 -1.41
CA GLN A 193 -7.71 17.27 -1.48
C GLN A 193 -8.24 17.64 -0.09
N ARG A 194 -8.53 16.65 0.76
CA ARG A 194 -9.04 16.88 2.13
C ARG A 194 -8.08 17.71 2.96
N LEU A 195 -6.79 17.42 2.87
CA LEU A 195 -5.71 18.12 3.57
C LEU A 195 -5.30 19.41 2.87
N GLN A 196 -5.77 19.64 1.66
CA GLN A 196 -5.28 20.71 0.78
C GLN A 196 -3.73 20.67 0.65
N ALA A 197 -3.15 19.50 0.57
CA ALA A 197 -1.70 19.34 0.48
C ALA A 197 -1.17 19.91 -0.85
N ASP A 198 -0.13 20.76 -0.75
CA ASP A 198 0.49 21.37 -1.91
C ASP A 198 1.40 20.39 -2.64
N ALA A 199 2.00 19.44 -1.91
CA ALA A 199 2.79 18.37 -2.48
C ALA A 199 2.56 17.03 -1.74
N VAL A 200 2.77 15.94 -2.47
CA VAL A 200 2.75 14.56 -1.97
C VAL A 200 4.11 13.91 -2.21
N VAL A 201 4.61 13.17 -1.23
CA VAL A 201 5.70 12.18 -1.43
C VAL A 201 5.09 10.82 -1.18
N PHE A 202 5.06 9.94 -2.21
CA PHE A 202 4.54 8.59 -2.12
C PHE A 202 5.62 7.56 -2.44
N LEU A 203 5.77 6.54 -1.55
CA LEU A 203 6.72 5.45 -1.70
C LEU A 203 5.98 4.11 -1.78
N GLY A 204 6.39 3.23 -2.71
CA GLY A 204 5.76 1.92 -2.88
C GLY A 204 6.57 0.99 -3.76
N ASP A 205 6.33 -0.34 -3.65
CA ASP A 205 7.10 -1.37 -4.35
C ASP A 205 6.27 -2.24 -5.31
N ASP A 206 4.94 -2.30 -5.15
CA ASP A 206 4.09 -3.27 -5.84
C ASP A 206 3.24 -2.65 -6.97
N VAL A 207 2.54 -3.50 -7.69
CA VAL A 207 1.60 -3.14 -8.77
C VAL A 207 0.45 -2.26 -8.26
N THR A 208 0.00 -2.47 -7.02
CA THR A 208 -1.05 -1.64 -6.41
C THR A 208 -0.60 -0.20 -6.16
N ASP A 209 0.71 0.05 -6.03
CA ASP A 209 1.29 1.37 -5.88
C ASP A 209 1.33 2.16 -7.19
N GLU A 210 1.33 1.47 -8.33
CA GLU A 210 1.25 2.12 -9.63
C GLU A 210 -0.05 2.95 -9.78
N ASN A 211 -1.14 2.54 -9.11
CA ASN A 211 -2.36 3.36 -9.05
C ASN A 211 -2.13 4.69 -8.32
N ALA A 212 -1.27 4.70 -7.29
CA ALA A 212 -0.92 5.92 -6.57
C ALA A 212 0.07 6.77 -7.38
N PHE A 213 1.09 6.15 -7.99
CA PHE A 213 2.02 6.87 -8.85
C PHE A 213 1.33 7.53 -10.04
N ALA A 214 0.33 6.86 -10.64
CA ALA A 214 -0.38 7.36 -11.81
C ALA A 214 -1.23 8.62 -11.56
N VAL A 215 -1.56 8.92 -10.31
CA VAL A 215 -2.37 10.09 -9.93
C VAL A 215 -1.55 11.26 -9.39
N LEU A 216 -0.22 11.12 -9.30
CA LEU A 216 0.67 12.17 -8.86
C LEU A 216 0.77 13.29 -9.89
N GLY A 217 0.73 14.53 -9.41
CA GLY A 217 0.90 15.74 -10.21
C GLY A 217 2.36 16.18 -10.32
N PRO A 218 2.60 17.30 -11.00
CA PRO A 218 3.96 17.81 -11.26
C PRO A 218 4.73 18.25 -9.99
N ASP A 219 4.02 18.60 -8.92
CA ASP A 219 4.60 19.02 -7.65
C ASP A 219 4.77 17.84 -6.68
N ASP A 220 4.32 16.64 -7.08
CA ASP A 220 4.36 15.43 -6.26
C ASP A 220 5.60 14.59 -6.63
N VAL A 221 6.00 13.74 -5.70
CA VAL A 221 7.15 12.84 -5.85
C VAL A 221 6.73 11.40 -5.62
N GLY A 222 6.81 10.58 -6.66
CA GLY A 222 6.63 9.13 -6.59
C GLY A 222 7.98 8.42 -6.56
N ILE A 223 8.15 7.49 -5.62
CA ILE A 223 9.39 6.74 -5.40
C ILE A 223 9.10 5.25 -5.42
N LYS A 224 9.49 4.59 -6.49
CA LYS A 224 9.42 3.13 -6.63
C LYS A 224 10.53 2.46 -5.82
N VAL A 225 10.20 1.46 -5.03
CA VAL A 225 11.17 0.60 -4.36
C VAL A 225 11.42 -0.66 -5.20
N GLY A 226 12.68 -1.06 -5.33
CA GLY A 226 13.07 -2.25 -6.07
C GLY A 226 12.97 -2.13 -7.59
N ALA A 227 12.98 -3.26 -8.27
CA ALA A 227 12.98 -3.39 -9.72
C ALA A 227 11.56 -3.35 -10.33
N GLY A 228 11.48 -3.51 -11.64
CA GLY A 228 10.22 -3.60 -12.40
C GLY A 228 9.84 -2.29 -13.11
N ALA A 229 8.82 -2.38 -13.98
CA ALA A 229 8.27 -1.22 -14.66
C ALA A 229 7.51 -0.34 -13.66
N THR A 230 7.58 0.99 -13.86
CA THR A 230 6.88 1.94 -12.99
C THR A 230 6.64 3.27 -13.72
N CYS A 231 5.55 3.94 -13.36
CA CYS A 231 5.29 5.33 -13.71
C CYS A 231 5.79 6.32 -12.64
N ALA A 232 6.39 5.86 -11.54
CA ALA A 232 7.04 6.72 -10.56
C ALA A 232 8.21 7.48 -11.17
N GLY A 233 8.38 8.75 -10.82
CA GLY A 233 9.46 9.60 -11.29
C GLY A 233 10.85 9.25 -10.73
N HIS A 234 10.90 8.51 -9.62
CA HIS A 234 12.12 8.15 -8.92
C HIS A 234 12.13 6.69 -8.47
N ARG A 235 13.32 6.19 -8.14
CA ARG A 235 13.51 4.81 -7.69
C ARG A 235 14.60 4.72 -6.63
N VAL A 236 14.38 3.80 -5.68
CA VAL A 236 15.36 3.33 -4.70
C VAL A 236 15.50 1.82 -4.79
N ALA A 237 16.62 1.27 -4.33
CA ALA A 237 16.89 -0.16 -4.47
C ALA A 237 16.10 -1.03 -3.50
N ASP A 238 15.96 -0.59 -2.25
CA ASP A 238 15.47 -1.40 -1.14
C ASP A 238 14.96 -0.56 0.04
N ILE A 239 14.57 -1.24 1.12
CA ILE A 239 14.05 -0.63 2.35
C ILE A 239 15.08 0.21 3.11
N ASP A 240 16.38 -0.07 2.94
CA ASP A 240 17.44 0.72 3.57
C ASP A 240 17.56 2.09 2.88
N GLU A 241 17.46 2.11 1.55
CA GLU A 241 17.40 3.36 0.79
C GLU A 241 16.11 4.14 1.07
N VAL A 242 14.97 3.48 1.31
CA VAL A 242 13.74 4.12 1.77
C VAL A 242 13.99 4.85 3.10
N ALA A 243 14.67 4.22 4.05
CA ALA A 243 14.98 4.84 5.34
C ALA A 243 15.84 6.10 5.15
N ASN A 244 16.86 6.05 4.28
CA ASN A 244 17.72 7.19 3.97
C ASN A 244 16.92 8.34 3.36
N VAL A 245 16.04 8.05 2.40
CA VAL A 245 15.16 9.06 1.77
C VAL A 245 14.23 9.73 2.77
N LEU A 246 13.59 8.95 3.66
CA LEU A 246 12.69 9.49 4.67
C LEU A 246 13.43 10.35 5.71
N GLN A 247 14.65 9.96 6.10
CA GLN A 247 15.52 10.75 6.98
C GLN A 247 15.95 12.07 6.33
N ASP A 248 16.35 12.03 5.07
CA ASP A 248 16.71 13.22 4.29
C ASP A 248 15.51 14.18 4.16
N LEU A 249 14.31 13.61 3.92
CA LEU A 249 13.06 14.37 3.85
C LEU A 249 12.76 15.08 5.18
N ALA A 250 12.84 14.35 6.30
CA ALA A 250 12.60 14.88 7.64
C ALA A 250 13.58 16.01 7.97
N ALA A 251 14.87 15.78 7.72
CA ALA A 251 15.91 16.78 7.98
C ALA A 251 15.74 18.05 7.13
N ARG A 252 15.37 17.91 5.85
CA ARG A 252 15.14 19.04 4.95
C ARG A 252 13.88 19.81 5.34
N ARG A 253 12.78 19.10 5.57
CA ARG A 253 11.52 19.67 6.02
C ARG A 253 11.68 20.49 7.32
N GLY A 254 12.40 19.92 8.30
CA GLY A 254 12.69 20.61 9.55
C GLY A 254 13.50 21.91 9.33
N ARG A 255 14.51 21.88 8.45
CA ARG A 255 15.28 23.08 8.10
C ARG A 255 14.45 24.15 7.39
N TYR A 256 13.56 23.74 6.50
CA TYR A 256 12.64 24.67 5.81
C TYR A 256 11.74 25.39 6.82
N LEU A 257 11.06 24.62 7.68
CA LEU A 257 10.13 25.17 8.67
C LEU A 257 10.80 26.04 9.74
N ALA A 258 12.08 25.80 10.04
CA ALA A 258 12.84 26.63 10.96
C ALA A 258 13.24 28.00 10.38
N ARG A 259 13.05 28.20 9.05
CA ARG A 259 13.37 29.46 8.35
C ARG A 259 12.10 30.27 8.01
N ALA A 260 10.93 29.60 8.03
CA ALA A 260 9.62 30.20 7.73
C ALA A 260 9.00 30.80 9.00
#